data_7b331039a82186b347e0759a38e082a3
#
_entry.id   7b331039a82186b347e0759a38e082a3
#
_cell.length_a   1.000
_cell.length_b   1.000
_cell.length_c   1.000
_cell.angle_alpha   90.00
_cell.angle_beta   90.00
_cell.angle_gamma   90.00
#
_symmetry.space_group_name_H-M   'P 1'
#
loop_
_entity.id
_entity.type
_entity.pdbx_description
1 polymer ?
#
loop_
_entity_poly.entity_id
_entity_poly.type
_entity_poly.pdbx_seq_one_letter_code
_entity_poly.pdbx_strand_id
1 'polypeptide(L)'
;MMADIIKTATRDAYGKALVELGEKNPDILVLDADLAAATKTGAFKKAFPERFFDTGIAEGNMMGVAAGLATTGYTVFASSFAMFSAGRAFEQVRNTIAYPHLNVKIGATHAGISVGEDGASHQCCEDIALMRSIPGMVIINPADDIEARAAVFAAAEHDGPVYMRFGRLAVPRIFDEDYKFEIGKAVTLKEGSDVTIIATGLMVNEALIAAEELSKEGISAEVINMHTIKPLDKDAIIKSAKKTGCIVTAEEHNVVGGMGDAVCDAVCSEYPVPVVKVGVEDTFGKSGPAVELLHIFGLDADNIVKKAKIAIEKK
;
A
#
# COMPACT_ATOMS: atom_id res chain seq x y z
N MET A 1 23.39 -22.87 6.25
CA MET A 1 23.59 -21.52 5.74
C MET A 1 22.20 -20.93 5.65
N MET A 2 21.87 -19.87 6.41
CA MET A 2 20.63 -19.12 6.17
C MET A 2 20.78 -18.49 4.79
N ALA A 3 19.84 -18.72 3.90
CA ALA A 3 19.79 -18.01 2.64
C ALA A 3 19.75 -16.51 2.92
N ASP A 4 20.56 -15.73 2.23
CA ASP A 4 20.54 -14.27 2.35
C ASP A 4 19.13 -13.77 2.03
N ILE A 5 18.50 -13.11 3.00
CA ILE A 5 17.16 -12.56 2.82
C ILE A 5 17.26 -11.40 1.82
N ILE A 6 16.65 -11.57 0.65
CA ILE A 6 16.57 -10.51 -0.35
C ILE A 6 15.65 -9.41 0.19
N LYS A 7 16.15 -8.17 0.20
CA LYS A 7 15.38 -7.00 0.58
C LYS A 7 15.38 -5.97 -0.54
N THR A 8 14.20 -5.50 -0.93
CA THR A 8 14.02 -4.48 -1.98
C THR A 8 12.94 -3.48 -1.57
N ALA A 9 13.14 -2.20 -1.84
CA ALA A 9 12.07 -1.23 -1.65
C ALA A 9 11.01 -1.38 -2.74
N THR A 10 9.75 -1.33 -2.37
CA THR A 10 8.64 -1.50 -3.35
C THR A 10 8.65 -0.41 -4.43
N ARG A 11 9.14 0.81 -4.13
CA ARG A 11 9.37 1.86 -5.15
C ARG A 11 10.44 1.48 -6.19
N ASP A 12 11.46 0.68 -5.81
CA ASP A 12 12.49 0.24 -6.76
C ASP A 12 11.90 -0.78 -7.75
N ALA A 13 11.02 -1.66 -7.28
CA ALA A 13 10.26 -2.57 -8.11
C ALA A 13 9.28 -1.83 -9.03
N TYR A 14 8.61 -0.78 -8.52
CA TYR A 14 7.76 0.11 -9.31
C TYR A 14 8.50 0.71 -10.49
N GLY A 15 9.66 1.34 -10.26
CA GLY A 15 10.45 1.95 -11.33
C GLY A 15 10.91 0.94 -12.40
N LYS A 16 11.29 -0.28 -12.01
CA LYS A 16 11.64 -1.36 -12.94
C LYS A 16 10.43 -1.84 -13.73
N ALA A 17 9.31 -2.05 -13.05
CA ALA A 17 8.06 -2.51 -13.67
C ALA A 17 7.54 -1.51 -14.71
N LEU A 18 7.69 -0.19 -14.49
CA LEU A 18 7.34 0.82 -15.48
C LEU A 18 8.17 0.68 -16.77
N VAL A 19 9.47 0.40 -16.67
CA VAL A 19 10.32 0.16 -17.85
C VAL A 19 9.84 -1.07 -18.61
N GLU A 20 9.66 -2.20 -17.93
CA GLU A 20 9.16 -3.44 -18.54
C GLU A 20 7.78 -3.25 -19.21
N LEU A 21 6.90 -2.47 -18.57
CA LEU A 21 5.58 -2.16 -19.10
C LEU A 21 5.69 -1.27 -20.34
N GLY A 22 6.58 -0.26 -20.33
CA GLY A 22 6.84 0.63 -21.44
C GLY A 22 7.44 -0.09 -22.68
N GLU A 23 8.21 -1.17 -22.48
CA GLU A 23 8.69 -2.04 -23.55
C GLU A 23 7.57 -2.81 -24.25
N LYS A 24 6.55 -3.22 -23.46
CA LYS A 24 5.42 -4.04 -23.95
C LYS A 24 4.27 -3.21 -24.53
N ASN A 25 4.09 -1.99 -24.02
CA ASN A 25 2.95 -1.14 -24.38
C ASN A 25 3.41 0.28 -24.69
N PRO A 26 3.33 0.73 -25.98
CA PRO A 26 3.70 2.09 -26.37
C PRO A 26 2.75 3.18 -25.85
N ASP A 27 1.54 2.83 -25.41
CA ASP A 27 0.53 3.77 -24.93
C ASP A 27 0.70 4.10 -23.43
N ILE A 28 1.78 3.64 -22.81
CA ILE A 28 2.15 4.01 -21.45
C ILE A 28 2.90 5.35 -21.45
N LEU A 29 2.37 6.30 -20.71
CA LEU A 29 3.02 7.58 -20.39
C LEU A 29 3.32 7.68 -18.91
N VAL A 30 4.45 8.31 -18.56
CA VAL A 30 4.86 8.51 -17.17
C VAL A 30 5.10 10.00 -16.89
N LEU A 31 4.49 10.50 -15.84
CA LEU A 31 4.66 11.86 -15.34
C LEU A 31 5.31 11.83 -13.95
N ASP A 32 6.09 12.87 -13.67
CA ASP A 32 6.70 13.06 -12.36
C ASP A 32 6.71 14.56 -11.99
N ALA A 33 6.77 14.86 -10.70
CA ALA A 33 6.81 16.24 -10.19
C ALA A 33 8.20 16.55 -9.60
N ASP A 34 9.25 16.50 -10.42
CA ASP A 34 10.66 16.77 -10.08
C ASP A 34 11.25 15.82 -9.01
N LEU A 35 10.73 14.62 -8.88
CA LEU A 35 11.17 13.60 -7.91
C LEU A 35 11.62 12.28 -8.58
N ALA A 36 11.88 12.27 -9.88
CA ALA A 36 12.12 11.07 -10.68
C ALA A 36 13.24 10.15 -10.14
N ALA A 37 14.26 10.70 -9.49
CA ALA A 37 15.31 9.92 -8.84
C ALA A 37 14.80 9.18 -7.60
N ALA A 38 13.93 9.82 -6.82
CA ALA A 38 13.38 9.28 -5.58
C ALA A 38 12.21 8.31 -5.84
N THR A 39 11.31 8.63 -6.75
CA THR A 39 10.17 7.81 -7.17
C THR A 39 10.58 6.62 -8.05
N LYS A 40 11.81 6.63 -8.58
CA LYS A 40 12.39 5.66 -9.51
C LYS A 40 11.84 5.72 -10.95
N THR A 41 11.00 6.69 -11.25
CA THR A 41 10.52 6.96 -12.63
C THR A 41 11.63 7.42 -13.56
N GLY A 42 12.77 7.87 -13.02
CA GLY A 42 13.96 8.20 -13.80
C GLY A 42 14.50 7.06 -14.67
N ALA A 43 14.23 5.81 -14.31
CA ALA A 43 14.55 4.66 -15.16
C ALA A 43 13.71 4.66 -16.45
N PHE A 44 12.41 4.96 -16.35
CA PHE A 44 11.52 5.11 -17.50
C PHE A 44 11.90 6.33 -18.35
N LYS A 45 12.21 7.48 -17.72
CA LYS A 45 12.74 8.67 -18.41
C LYS A 45 13.95 8.36 -19.27
N LYS A 46 14.87 7.54 -18.77
CA LYS A 46 16.08 7.13 -19.51
C LYS A 46 15.77 6.20 -20.67
N ALA A 47 14.83 5.26 -20.51
CA ALA A 47 14.46 4.29 -21.54
C ALA A 47 13.55 4.90 -22.63
N PHE A 48 12.63 5.78 -22.22
CA PHE A 48 11.58 6.34 -23.11
C PHE A 48 11.41 7.85 -22.86
N PRO A 49 12.41 8.70 -23.22
CA PRO A 49 12.38 10.12 -22.92
C PRO A 49 11.20 10.86 -23.56
N GLU A 50 10.72 10.40 -24.71
CA GLU A 50 9.58 10.98 -25.45
C GLU A 50 8.20 10.65 -24.82
N ARG A 51 8.16 9.72 -23.89
CA ARG A 51 6.96 9.30 -23.15
C ARG A 51 7.01 9.66 -21.66
N PHE A 52 8.00 10.47 -21.27
CA PHE A 52 8.17 10.94 -19.91
C PHE A 52 8.00 12.46 -19.85
N PHE A 53 7.21 12.95 -18.88
CA PHE A 53 6.94 14.36 -18.69
C PHE A 53 7.23 14.76 -17.23
N ASP A 54 8.13 15.72 -17.05
CA ASP A 54 8.39 16.31 -15.75
C ASP A 54 7.63 17.65 -15.67
N THR A 55 6.76 17.76 -14.70
CA THR A 55 5.90 18.94 -14.53
C THR A 55 6.49 19.97 -13.56
N GLY A 56 7.69 19.71 -13.04
CA GLY A 56 8.27 20.46 -11.94
C GLY A 56 7.54 20.22 -10.63
N ILE A 57 7.84 20.99 -9.59
CA ILE A 57 7.22 20.85 -8.26
C ILE A 57 5.79 21.43 -8.29
N ALA A 58 4.91 20.73 -9.02
CA ALA A 58 3.54 21.18 -9.29
C ALA A 58 2.56 19.99 -9.41
N GLU A 59 2.34 19.26 -8.32
CA GLU A 59 1.58 18.00 -8.29
C GLU A 59 0.13 18.16 -8.76
N GLY A 60 -0.53 19.27 -8.41
CA GLY A 60 -1.88 19.57 -8.92
C GLY A 60 -1.92 19.72 -10.44
N ASN A 61 -0.90 20.40 -11.01
CA ASN A 61 -0.74 20.50 -12.47
C ASN A 61 -0.43 19.15 -13.09
N MET A 62 0.45 18.34 -12.47
CA MET A 62 0.75 16.99 -12.93
C MET A 62 -0.52 16.13 -13.05
N MET A 63 -1.39 16.14 -12.03
CA MET A 63 -2.66 15.39 -12.07
C MET A 63 -3.60 15.91 -13.16
N GLY A 64 -3.64 17.22 -13.39
CA GLY A 64 -4.40 17.82 -14.50
C GLY A 64 -3.89 17.40 -15.88
N VAL A 65 -2.56 17.42 -16.07
CA VAL A 65 -1.92 16.97 -17.33
C VAL A 65 -2.14 15.47 -17.53
N ALA A 66 -1.98 14.66 -16.48
CA ALA A 66 -2.23 13.21 -16.53
C ALA A 66 -3.67 12.90 -16.95
N ALA A 67 -4.65 13.63 -16.39
CA ALA A 67 -6.04 13.50 -16.77
C ALA A 67 -6.28 13.86 -18.23
N GLY A 68 -5.70 14.98 -18.70
CA GLY A 68 -5.81 15.40 -20.10
C GLY A 68 -5.23 14.37 -21.07
N LEU A 69 -4.07 13.80 -20.77
CA LEU A 69 -3.46 12.73 -21.56
C LEU A 69 -4.30 11.45 -21.57
N ALA A 70 -4.88 11.08 -20.43
CA ALA A 70 -5.77 9.92 -20.34
C ALA A 70 -7.02 10.05 -21.22
N THR A 71 -7.56 11.27 -21.42
CA THR A 71 -8.71 11.49 -22.33
C THR A 71 -8.37 11.21 -23.81
N THR A 72 -7.09 11.14 -24.16
CA THR A 72 -6.63 10.83 -25.52
C THR A 72 -6.33 9.35 -25.75
N GLY A 73 -6.66 8.49 -24.76
CA GLY A 73 -6.57 7.03 -24.86
C GLY A 73 -5.31 6.41 -24.26
N TYR A 74 -4.41 7.20 -23.69
CA TYR A 74 -3.21 6.69 -23.02
C TYR A 74 -3.50 6.14 -21.60
N THR A 75 -2.71 5.16 -21.19
CA THR A 75 -2.61 4.77 -19.78
C THR A 75 -1.50 5.58 -19.13
N VAL A 76 -1.85 6.42 -18.17
CA VAL A 76 -0.94 7.44 -17.63
C VAL A 76 -0.56 7.11 -16.20
N PHE A 77 0.75 7.00 -15.93
CA PHE A 77 1.30 6.89 -14.58
C PHE A 77 1.79 8.27 -14.11
N ALA A 78 1.23 8.77 -13.01
CA ALA A 78 1.60 10.05 -12.40
C ALA A 78 2.24 9.80 -11.04
N SER A 79 3.50 10.22 -10.82
CA SER A 79 4.30 9.83 -9.68
C SER A 79 4.81 11.03 -8.88
N SER A 80 4.65 10.96 -7.58
CA SER A 80 5.24 11.85 -6.59
C SER A 80 5.28 11.15 -5.24
N PHE A 81 5.68 11.84 -4.16
CA PHE A 81 5.51 11.30 -2.82
C PHE A 81 4.03 11.22 -2.43
N ALA A 82 3.68 10.25 -1.59
CA ALA A 82 2.30 10.03 -1.17
C ALA A 82 1.65 11.29 -0.56
N MET A 83 2.40 12.03 0.28
CA MET A 83 1.90 13.28 0.88
C MET A 83 1.52 14.32 -0.18
N PHE A 84 2.25 14.37 -1.28
CA PHE A 84 2.02 15.38 -2.32
C PHE A 84 0.98 14.91 -3.34
N SER A 85 0.97 13.61 -3.67
CA SER A 85 -0.04 13.04 -4.56
C SER A 85 -1.43 13.00 -3.91
N ALA A 86 -1.51 12.54 -2.65
CA ALA A 86 -2.78 12.38 -1.94
C ALA A 86 -3.22 13.66 -1.22
N GLY A 87 -2.29 14.37 -0.56
CA GLY A 87 -2.63 15.56 0.21
C GLY A 87 -2.74 16.81 -0.65
N ARG A 88 -1.64 17.24 -1.27
CA ARG A 88 -1.60 18.50 -2.05
C ARG A 88 -2.50 18.47 -3.29
N ALA A 89 -2.53 17.36 -4.02
CA ALA A 89 -3.29 17.25 -5.26
C ALA A 89 -4.65 16.56 -5.08
N PHE A 90 -5.17 16.43 -3.86
CA PHE A 90 -6.40 15.68 -3.55
C PHE A 90 -7.59 16.10 -4.41
N GLU A 91 -7.83 17.40 -4.56
CA GLU A 91 -8.95 17.92 -5.33
C GLU A 91 -8.85 17.51 -6.81
N GLN A 92 -7.66 17.63 -7.42
CA GLN A 92 -7.42 17.24 -8.82
C GLN A 92 -7.57 15.72 -9.01
N VAL A 93 -7.08 14.91 -8.06
CA VAL A 93 -7.30 13.46 -8.09
C VAL A 93 -8.79 13.14 -8.03
N ARG A 94 -9.53 13.79 -7.13
CA ARG A 94 -10.97 13.56 -6.97
C ARG A 94 -11.79 14.01 -8.18
N ASN A 95 -11.64 15.27 -8.58
CA ASN A 95 -12.54 15.90 -9.55
C ASN A 95 -12.06 15.74 -11.00
N THR A 96 -10.75 15.74 -11.22
CA THR A 96 -10.21 15.73 -12.60
C THR A 96 -9.91 14.31 -13.07
N ILE A 97 -9.59 13.37 -12.15
CA ILE A 97 -9.25 11.98 -12.49
C ILE A 97 -10.40 11.03 -12.15
N ALA A 98 -10.82 10.99 -10.87
CA ALA A 98 -11.74 9.95 -10.41
C ALA A 98 -13.19 10.19 -10.84
N TYR A 99 -13.68 11.43 -10.76
CA TYR A 99 -15.06 11.76 -11.14
C TYR A 99 -15.39 11.41 -12.61
N PRO A 100 -14.55 11.73 -13.60
CA PRO A 100 -14.72 11.28 -14.98
C PRO A 100 -14.21 9.85 -15.25
N HIS A 101 -13.72 9.13 -14.23
CA HIS A 101 -13.23 7.74 -14.30
C HIS A 101 -12.09 7.56 -15.31
N LEU A 102 -11.09 8.44 -15.28
CA LEU A 102 -9.99 8.43 -16.24
C LEU A 102 -8.92 7.37 -15.88
N ASN A 103 -8.29 6.82 -16.91
CA ASN A 103 -7.28 5.78 -16.81
C ASN A 103 -5.92 6.33 -16.34
N VAL A 104 -5.86 6.85 -15.12
CA VAL A 104 -4.66 7.38 -14.47
C VAL A 104 -4.25 6.50 -13.30
N LYS A 105 -2.97 6.12 -13.24
CA LYS A 105 -2.34 5.33 -12.20
C LYS A 105 -1.44 6.23 -11.37
N ILE A 106 -1.80 6.46 -10.13
CA ILE A 106 -1.05 7.32 -9.22
C ILE A 106 0.00 6.48 -8.51
N GLY A 107 1.27 6.63 -8.87
CA GLY A 107 2.42 5.97 -8.25
C GLY A 107 2.92 6.77 -7.05
N ALA A 108 2.27 6.59 -5.89
CA ALA A 108 2.58 7.34 -4.67
C ALA A 108 3.68 6.65 -3.88
N THR A 109 4.89 7.19 -3.91
CA THR A 109 6.04 6.65 -3.18
C THR A 109 6.24 7.36 -1.84
N HIS A 110 7.13 6.86 -0.99
CA HIS A 110 7.47 7.48 0.30
C HIS A 110 6.24 7.65 1.21
N ALA A 111 5.37 6.64 1.27
CA ALA A 111 4.23 6.63 2.16
C ALA A 111 4.64 6.18 3.57
N GLY A 112 3.92 6.67 4.59
CA GLY A 112 4.05 6.24 5.97
C GLY A 112 5.22 6.84 6.75
N ILE A 113 5.48 6.29 7.92
CA ILE A 113 6.53 6.72 8.88
C ILE A 113 7.94 6.36 8.39
N SER A 114 8.07 5.26 7.61
CA SER A 114 9.36 4.77 7.11
C SER A 114 10.02 5.67 6.04
N VAL A 115 9.41 6.80 5.71
CA VAL A 115 10.10 7.89 5.00
C VAL A 115 11.35 8.31 5.77
N GLY A 116 11.28 8.30 7.09
CA GLY A 116 12.46 8.46 7.93
C GLY A 116 12.84 9.92 8.20
N GLU A 117 14.05 10.28 7.82
CA GLU A 117 14.71 11.53 8.19
C GLU A 117 13.99 12.79 7.68
N ASP A 118 13.26 12.71 6.56
CA ASP A 118 12.48 13.82 5.99
C ASP A 118 11.37 14.31 6.94
N GLY A 119 10.94 13.46 7.88
CA GLY A 119 10.06 13.82 8.97
C GLY A 119 8.60 14.05 8.60
N ALA A 120 7.85 14.57 9.57
CA ALA A 120 6.38 14.67 9.54
C ALA A 120 5.79 15.36 8.31
N SER A 121 6.49 16.33 7.70
CA SER A 121 6.00 17.04 6.50
C SER A 121 5.98 16.17 5.24
N HIS A 122 6.72 15.06 5.22
CA HIS A 122 6.84 14.14 4.10
C HIS A 122 6.22 12.77 4.41
N GLN A 123 6.14 12.39 5.68
CA GLN A 123 5.49 11.18 6.13
C GLN A 123 3.98 11.29 5.93
N CYS A 124 3.42 10.45 5.05
CA CYS A 124 1.99 10.43 4.78
C CYS A 124 1.35 9.23 5.49
N CYS A 125 0.63 9.51 6.55
CA CYS A 125 -0.12 8.51 7.31
C CYS A 125 -1.63 8.64 7.11
N GLU A 126 -2.10 9.45 6.16
CA GLU A 126 -3.49 9.78 5.89
C GLU A 126 -3.93 9.44 4.46
N ASP A 127 -3.00 9.02 3.59
CA ASP A 127 -3.24 8.82 2.16
C ASP A 127 -4.29 7.75 1.87
N ILE A 128 -4.27 6.63 2.58
CA ILE A 128 -5.28 5.58 2.43
C ILE A 128 -6.67 6.12 2.78
N ALA A 129 -6.80 6.85 3.88
CA ALA A 129 -8.07 7.44 4.32
C ALA A 129 -8.62 8.41 3.26
N LEU A 130 -7.77 9.31 2.75
CA LEU A 130 -8.13 10.28 1.71
C LEU A 130 -8.59 9.57 0.44
N MET A 131 -7.81 8.63 -0.06
CA MET A 131 -8.11 7.92 -1.31
C MET A 131 -9.32 6.99 -1.17
N ARG A 132 -9.54 6.37 0.00
CA ARG A 132 -10.72 5.54 0.26
C ARG A 132 -12.03 6.33 0.14
N SER A 133 -12.03 7.61 0.47
CA SER A 133 -13.22 8.47 0.38
C SER A 133 -13.64 8.78 -1.06
N ILE A 134 -12.76 8.57 -2.04
CA ILE A 134 -13.03 8.87 -3.45
C ILE A 134 -13.78 7.71 -4.11
N PRO A 135 -15.02 7.90 -4.65
CA PRO A 135 -15.74 6.86 -5.38
C PRO A 135 -14.95 6.33 -6.59
N GLY A 136 -14.99 5.02 -6.82
CA GLY A 136 -14.33 4.38 -7.97
C GLY A 136 -12.81 4.26 -7.90
N MET A 137 -12.14 4.89 -6.94
CA MET A 137 -10.69 4.76 -6.74
C MET A 137 -10.33 3.35 -6.29
N VAL A 138 -9.43 2.68 -7.01
CA VAL A 138 -8.77 1.44 -6.56
C VAL A 138 -7.54 1.80 -5.74
N ILE A 139 -7.28 1.08 -4.61
CA ILE A 139 -6.15 1.34 -3.72
C ILE A 139 -5.36 0.07 -3.50
N ILE A 140 -4.07 0.12 -3.83
CA ILE A 140 -3.15 -1.01 -3.75
C ILE A 140 -1.94 -0.62 -2.90
N ASN A 141 -1.56 -1.47 -1.93
CA ASN A 141 -0.38 -1.31 -1.09
C ASN A 141 0.39 -2.63 -1.01
N PRO A 142 1.33 -2.91 -1.94
CA PRO A 142 2.02 -4.18 -2.03
C PRO A 142 3.01 -4.40 -0.87
N ALA A 143 3.18 -5.68 -0.48
CA ALA A 143 4.01 -6.10 0.64
C ALA A 143 5.51 -6.21 0.29
N ASP A 144 5.84 -6.57 -0.95
CA ASP A 144 7.23 -6.76 -1.40
C ASP A 144 7.45 -6.33 -2.86
N ASP A 145 8.64 -6.59 -3.38
CA ASP A 145 9.04 -6.23 -4.74
C ASP A 145 8.32 -7.06 -5.82
N ILE A 146 8.05 -8.33 -5.56
CA ILE A 146 7.33 -9.22 -6.50
C ILE A 146 5.88 -8.76 -6.63
N GLU A 147 5.22 -8.57 -5.50
CA GLU A 147 3.84 -8.07 -5.47
C GLU A 147 3.74 -6.66 -6.06
N ALA A 148 4.70 -5.77 -5.77
CA ALA A 148 4.73 -4.43 -6.34
C ALA A 148 4.83 -4.44 -7.87
N ARG A 149 5.70 -5.30 -8.43
CA ARG A 149 5.79 -5.48 -9.88
C ARG A 149 4.48 -5.99 -10.46
N ALA A 150 3.91 -7.04 -9.88
CA ALA A 150 2.65 -7.63 -10.35
C ALA A 150 1.48 -6.62 -10.27
N ALA A 151 1.42 -5.82 -9.19
CA ALA A 151 0.43 -4.75 -9.00
C ALA A 151 0.51 -3.66 -10.09
N VAL A 152 1.72 -3.28 -10.55
CA VAL A 152 1.90 -2.30 -11.63
C VAL A 152 1.28 -2.80 -12.93
N PHE A 153 1.50 -4.06 -13.28
CA PHE A 153 0.90 -4.67 -14.48
C PHE A 153 -0.62 -4.78 -14.35
N ALA A 154 -1.12 -5.26 -13.22
CA ALA A 154 -2.56 -5.34 -12.98
C ALA A 154 -3.24 -3.96 -12.99
N ALA A 155 -2.58 -2.94 -12.44
CA ALA A 155 -3.05 -1.57 -12.50
C ALA A 155 -3.10 -1.04 -13.95
N ALA A 156 -2.13 -1.37 -14.78
CA ALA A 156 -2.12 -0.94 -16.20
C ALA A 156 -3.27 -1.56 -17.01
N GLU A 157 -3.67 -2.79 -16.69
CA GLU A 157 -4.78 -3.51 -17.32
C GLU A 157 -6.16 -3.04 -16.81
N HIS A 158 -6.21 -2.47 -15.61
CA HIS A 158 -7.46 -1.96 -15.03
C HIS A 158 -7.88 -0.66 -15.72
N ASP A 159 -9.09 -0.57 -16.22
CA ASP A 159 -9.65 0.68 -16.73
C ASP A 159 -10.19 1.53 -15.58
N GLY A 160 -9.64 2.75 -15.41
CA GLY A 160 -10.02 3.68 -14.37
C GLY A 160 -8.87 4.05 -13.40
N PRO A 161 -9.17 4.85 -12.37
CA PRO A 161 -8.17 5.41 -11.48
C PRO A 161 -7.65 4.38 -10.47
N VAL A 162 -6.33 4.30 -10.32
CA VAL A 162 -5.66 3.44 -9.33
C VAL A 162 -4.67 4.26 -8.53
N TYR A 163 -4.73 4.18 -7.22
CA TYR A 163 -3.72 4.69 -6.30
C TYR A 163 -2.85 3.53 -5.81
N MET A 164 -1.58 3.56 -6.15
CA MET A 164 -0.59 2.55 -5.73
C MET A 164 0.37 3.18 -4.72
N ARG A 165 0.44 2.57 -3.55
CA ARG A 165 1.22 3.04 -2.41
C ARG A 165 2.53 2.28 -2.30
N PHE A 166 3.68 2.96 -2.35
CA PHE A 166 5.00 2.35 -2.28
C PHE A 166 5.85 2.92 -1.15
N GLY A 167 6.59 2.03 -0.46
CA GLY A 167 7.52 2.41 0.60
C GLY A 167 8.91 2.79 0.07
N ARG A 168 9.62 3.60 0.87
CA ARG A 168 11.05 3.92 0.69
C ARG A 168 11.96 2.84 1.26
N LEU A 169 11.57 2.25 2.40
CA LEU A 169 12.36 1.24 3.10
C LEU A 169 12.38 -0.07 2.30
N ALA A 170 13.56 -0.70 2.24
CA ALA A 170 13.69 -2.05 1.67
C ALA A 170 13.09 -3.09 2.61
N VAL A 171 12.17 -3.89 2.09
CA VAL A 171 11.44 -4.94 2.81
C VAL A 171 11.87 -6.33 2.35
N PRO A 172 11.78 -7.35 3.21
CA PRO A 172 12.04 -8.73 2.81
C PRO A 172 11.07 -9.19 1.72
N ARG A 173 11.57 -10.01 0.80
CA ARG A 173 10.75 -10.68 -0.20
C ARG A 173 9.93 -11.78 0.47
N ILE A 174 8.64 -11.83 0.18
CA ILE A 174 7.65 -12.77 0.71
C ILE A 174 7.17 -13.71 -0.39
N PHE A 175 6.98 -13.19 -1.61
CA PHE A 175 6.42 -13.93 -2.74
C PHE A 175 7.50 -14.43 -3.71
N ASP A 176 7.17 -15.48 -4.44
CA ASP A 176 7.98 -16.04 -5.53
C ASP A 176 7.66 -15.38 -6.87
N GLU A 177 8.51 -15.59 -7.88
CA GLU A 177 8.41 -14.97 -9.20
C GLU A 177 7.13 -15.38 -9.99
N ASP A 178 6.49 -16.48 -9.63
CA ASP A 178 5.25 -16.99 -10.23
C ASP A 178 3.98 -16.45 -9.55
N TYR A 179 4.12 -15.53 -8.58
CA TYR A 179 3.02 -14.90 -7.87
C TYR A 179 2.04 -14.22 -8.83
N LYS A 180 0.74 -14.48 -8.60
CA LYS A 180 -0.34 -13.89 -9.39
C LYS A 180 -1.10 -12.88 -8.56
N PHE A 181 -1.12 -11.66 -9.01
CA PHE A 181 -1.84 -10.56 -8.39
C PHE A 181 -3.27 -10.44 -8.97
N GLU A 182 -4.25 -10.33 -8.11
CA GLU A 182 -5.63 -10.08 -8.49
C GLU A 182 -6.21 -8.93 -7.66
N ILE A 183 -6.59 -7.83 -8.32
CA ILE A 183 -7.19 -6.67 -7.65
C ILE A 183 -8.44 -7.09 -6.89
N GLY A 184 -8.52 -6.73 -5.59
CA GLY A 184 -9.66 -7.03 -4.74
C GLY A 184 -9.65 -8.42 -4.08
N LYS A 185 -8.57 -9.19 -4.24
CA LYS A 185 -8.39 -10.49 -3.57
C LYS A 185 -7.26 -10.43 -2.54
N ALA A 186 -7.56 -10.87 -1.33
CA ALA A 186 -6.56 -11.01 -0.28
C ALA A 186 -5.82 -12.35 -0.40
N VAL A 187 -4.59 -12.41 0.17
CA VAL A 187 -3.78 -13.63 0.16
C VAL A 187 -3.59 -14.13 1.59
N THR A 188 -4.03 -15.35 1.89
CA THR A 188 -3.72 -16.02 3.16
C THR A 188 -2.29 -16.55 3.08
N LEU A 189 -1.39 -15.97 3.87
CA LEU A 189 0.03 -16.36 3.93
C LEU A 189 0.30 -17.44 4.97
N LYS A 190 -0.52 -17.48 6.03
CA LYS A 190 -0.42 -18.48 7.10
C LYS A 190 -1.81 -18.80 7.62
N GLU A 191 -2.13 -20.08 7.74
CA GLU A 191 -3.36 -20.54 8.37
C GLU A 191 -3.27 -20.46 9.91
N GLY A 192 -4.39 -20.21 10.57
CA GLY A 192 -4.50 -20.14 12.02
C GLY A 192 -5.93 -20.24 12.49
N SER A 193 -6.15 -20.42 13.81
CA SER A 193 -7.46 -20.68 14.40
C SER A 193 -7.82 -19.75 15.58
N ASP A 194 -6.84 -19.06 16.18
CA ASP A 194 -7.07 -18.32 17.42
C ASP A 194 -7.27 -16.83 17.20
N VAL A 195 -6.60 -16.23 16.24
CA VAL A 195 -6.70 -14.82 15.86
C VAL A 195 -6.34 -14.66 14.38
N THR A 196 -6.97 -13.71 13.70
CA THR A 196 -6.55 -13.31 12.34
C THR A 196 -5.79 -12.00 12.39
N ILE A 197 -4.60 -11.95 11.76
CA ILE A 197 -3.83 -10.74 11.55
C ILE A 197 -3.97 -10.35 10.07
N ILE A 198 -4.61 -9.20 9.81
CA ILE A 198 -4.77 -8.64 8.46
C ILE A 198 -3.79 -7.49 8.32
N ALA A 199 -2.80 -7.65 7.47
CA ALA A 199 -1.75 -6.66 7.28
C ALA A 199 -1.66 -6.17 5.83
N THR A 200 -1.05 -5.00 5.61
CA THR A 200 -0.80 -4.44 4.27
C THR A 200 0.57 -3.78 4.20
N GLY A 201 1.16 -3.78 3.01
CA GLY A 201 2.47 -3.18 2.79
C GLY A 201 3.57 -3.81 3.65
N LEU A 202 4.47 -2.97 4.15
CA LEU A 202 5.60 -3.46 4.99
C LEU A 202 5.17 -4.21 6.25
N MET A 203 3.95 -3.93 6.76
CA MET A 203 3.45 -4.59 7.98
C MET A 203 3.13 -6.07 7.78
N VAL A 204 3.09 -6.56 6.55
CA VAL A 204 2.89 -8.00 6.26
C VAL A 204 4.05 -8.84 6.78
N ASN A 205 5.28 -8.37 6.61
CA ASN A 205 6.45 -9.05 7.17
C ASN A 205 6.40 -9.06 8.72
N GLU A 206 6.04 -7.95 9.34
CA GLU A 206 5.90 -7.87 10.79
C GLU A 206 4.77 -8.79 11.32
N ALA A 207 3.70 -8.95 10.55
CA ALA A 207 2.61 -9.87 10.87
C ALA A 207 3.06 -11.35 10.81
N LEU A 208 3.89 -11.71 9.84
CA LEU A 208 4.47 -13.06 9.75
C LEU A 208 5.39 -13.34 10.94
N ILE A 209 6.26 -12.40 11.30
CA ILE A 209 7.13 -12.51 12.49
C ILE A 209 6.28 -12.65 13.76
N ALA A 210 5.25 -11.81 13.94
CA ALA A 210 4.34 -11.86 15.07
C ALA A 210 3.62 -13.21 15.18
N ALA A 211 3.20 -13.79 14.06
CA ALA A 211 2.54 -15.09 14.03
C ALA A 211 3.49 -16.24 14.39
N GLU A 212 4.79 -16.10 14.12
CA GLU A 212 5.80 -17.05 14.60
C GLU A 212 6.02 -16.94 16.10
N GLU A 213 6.12 -15.72 16.65
CA GLU A 213 6.25 -15.51 18.11
C GLU A 213 5.00 -16.00 18.85
N LEU A 214 3.80 -15.71 18.38
CA LEU A 214 2.55 -16.24 18.94
C LEU A 214 2.51 -17.77 18.95
N SER A 215 3.02 -18.42 17.89
CA SER A 215 3.08 -19.87 17.80
C SER A 215 3.97 -20.50 18.89
N LYS A 216 5.06 -19.83 19.32
CA LYS A 216 5.92 -20.28 20.42
C LYS A 216 5.16 -20.28 21.75
N GLU A 217 4.14 -19.45 21.86
CA GLU A 217 3.27 -19.37 23.05
C GLU A 217 2.00 -20.24 22.91
N GLY A 218 1.89 -21.05 21.85
CA GLY A 218 0.76 -21.94 21.62
C GLY A 218 -0.48 -21.26 21.00
N ILE A 219 -0.33 -20.04 20.47
CA ILE A 219 -1.40 -19.29 19.80
C ILE A 219 -1.26 -19.43 18.30
N SER A 220 -2.30 -19.94 17.65
CA SER A 220 -2.36 -20.16 16.19
C SER A 220 -2.94 -18.96 15.48
N ALA A 221 -2.07 -18.09 14.95
CA ALA A 221 -2.47 -16.90 14.22
C ALA A 221 -2.56 -17.14 12.71
N GLU A 222 -3.68 -16.77 12.10
CA GLU A 222 -3.84 -16.62 10.65
C GLU A 222 -3.24 -15.30 10.21
N VAL A 223 -2.52 -15.28 9.08
CA VAL A 223 -1.98 -14.05 8.49
C VAL A 223 -2.52 -13.85 7.09
N ILE A 224 -3.14 -12.70 6.86
CA ILE A 224 -3.70 -12.28 5.58
C ILE A 224 -2.98 -11.02 5.10
N ASN A 225 -2.44 -11.09 3.89
CA ASN A 225 -2.00 -9.90 3.15
C ASN A 225 -3.20 -9.28 2.43
N MET A 226 -3.56 -8.07 2.82
CA MET A 226 -4.60 -7.25 2.21
C MET A 226 -3.96 -6.19 1.29
N HIS A 227 -3.36 -6.63 0.19
CA HIS A 227 -2.69 -5.75 -0.77
C HIS A 227 -3.63 -4.79 -1.48
N THR A 228 -4.89 -5.15 -1.67
CA THR A 228 -5.94 -4.26 -2.20
C THR A 228 -6.85 -3.79 -1.07
N ILE A 229 -6.78 -2.51 -0.75
CA ILE A 229 -7.58 -1.90 0.32
C ILE A 229 -8.96 -1.48 -0.20
N LYS A 230 -9.05 -1.17 -1.49
CA LYS A 230 -10.30 -0.85 -2.18
C LYS A 230 -10.21 -1.28 -3.65
N PRO A 231 -11.12 -2.16 -4.13
CA PRO A 231 -12.16 -2.86 -3.36
C PRO A 231 -11.58 -3.82 -2.33
N LEU A 232 -12.22 -3.91 -1.17
CA LEU A 232 -11.79 -4.79 -0.08
C LEU A 232 -12.31 -6.22 -0.32
N ASP A 233 -11.49 -7.25 -0.04
CA ASP A 233 -11.94 -8.65 -0.05
C ASP A 233 -12.74 -8.97 1.22
N LYS A 234 -14.02 -8.59 1.21
CA LYS A 234 -14.93 -8.80 2.33
C LYS A 234 -15.15 -10.28 2.62
N ASP A 235 -15.22 -11.11 1.59
CA ASP A 235 -15.46 -12.56 1.75
C ASP A 235 -14.33 -13.22 2.54
N ALA A 236 -13.07 -12.87 2.25
CA ALA A 236 -11.91 -13.35 2.99
C ALA A 236 -11.98 -12.91 4.46
N ILE A 237 -12.29 -11.63 4.72
CA ILE A 237 -12.41 -11.08 6.07
C ILE A 237 -13.50 -11.81 6.87
N ILE A 238 -14.70 -11.96 6.31
CA ILE A 238 -15.83 -12.59 7.00
C ILE A 238 -15.58 -14.09 7.24
N LYS A 239 -14.94 -14.77 6.28
CA LYS A 239 -14.53 -16.17 6.46
C LYS A 239 -13.56 -16.29 7.65
N SER A 240 -12.58 -15.42 7.75
CA SER A 240 -11.60 -15.40 8.83
C SER A 240 -12.21 -14.98 10.18
N ALA A 241 -13.10 -13.98 10.18
CA ALA A 241 -13.85 -13.58 11.37
C ALA A 241 -14.64 -14.75 11.96
N LYS A 242 -15.33 -15.54 11.12
CA LYS A 242 -16.06 -16.74 11.55
C LYS A 242 -15.15 -17.86 12.05
N LYS A 243 -13.94 -17.97 11.50
CA LYS A 243 -12.96 -18.99 11.84
C LYS A 243 -12.25 -18.70 13.17
N THR A 244 -11.77 -17.48 13.35
CA THR A 244 -10.88 -17.11 14.46
C THR A 244 -11.57 -16.30 15.57
N GLY A 245 -12.70 -15.67 15.31
CA GLY A 245 -13.52 -14.93 16.28
C GLY A 245 -12.94 -13.58 16.73
N CYS A 246 -11.74 -13.19 16.29
CA CYS A 246 -11.18 -11.86 16.53
C CYS A 246 -10.10 -11.51 15.50
N ILE A 247 -9.88 -10.22 15.27
CA ILE A 247 -8.99 -9.72 14.22
C ILE A 247 -8.02 -8.67 14.80
N VAL A 248 -6.78 -8.69 14.32
CA VAL A 248 -5.84 -7.57 14.43
C VAL A 248 -5.58 -7.02 13.03
N THR A 249 -5.65 -5.70 12.85
CA THR A 249 -5.21 -5.07 11.59
C THR A 249 -3.88 -4.39 11.81
N ALA A 250 -2.99 -4.45 10.80
CA ALA A 250 -1.67 -3.84 10.87
C ALA A 250 -1.36 -3.07 9.58
N GLU A 251 -1.16 -1.76 9.73
CA GLU A 251 -0.90 -0.85 8.62
C GLU A 251 0.05 0.28 9.01
N GLU A 252 0.95 0.68 8.12
CA GLU A 252 1.80 1.86 8.29
C GLU A 252 1.02 3.12 7.91
N HIS A 253 -0.04 3.41 8.64
CA HIS A 253 -0.99 4.49 8.42
C HIS A 253 -1.65 4.87 9.74
N ASN A 254 -2.31 6.02 9.81
CA ASN A 254 -3.11 6.39 10.97
C ASN A 254 -4.20 5.34 11.22
N VAL A 255 -4.48 5.03 12.48
CA VAL A 255 -5.57 4.12 12.88
C VAL A 255 -6.95 4.62 12.49
N VAL A 256 -7.06 5.90 12.10
CA VAL A 256 -8.30 6.55 11.64
C VAL A 256 -8.37 6.53 10.12
N GLY A 257 -9.42 5.96 9.56
CA GLY A 257 -9.76 6.00 8.14
C GLY A 257 -9.01 5.00 7.24
N GLY A 258 -7.99 4.28 7.76
CA GLY A 258 -7.17 3.34 6.99
C GLY A 258 -7.83 2.00 6.66
N MET A 259 -6.99 0.99 6.42
CA MET A 259 -7.42 -0.39 6.16
C MET A 259 -8.17 -0.97 7.37
N GLY A 260 -7.70 -0.67 8.60
CA GLY A 260 -8.34 -1.15 9.82
C GLY A 260 -9.80 -0.72 9.93
N ASP A 261 -10.14 0.51 9.53
CA ASP A 261 -11.53 0.96 9.48
C ASP A 261 -12.34 0.25 8.39
N ALA A 262 -11.74 -0.04 7.23
CA ALA A 262 -12.42 -0.82 6.20
C ALA A 262 -12.74 -2.25 6.67
N VAL A 263 -11.84 -2.87 7.44
CA VAL A 263 -12.09 -4.18 8.08
C VAL A 263 -13.18 -4.07 9.13
N CYS A 264 -13.16 -3.04 9.98
CA CYS A 264 -14.22 -2.79 10.96
C CYS A 264 -15.59 -2.64 10.28
N ASP A 265 -15.70 -1.85 9.21
CA ASP A 265 -16.94 -1.66 8.46
C ASP A 265 -17.46 -3.00 7.91
N ALA A 266 -16.57 -3.84 7.37
CA ALA A 266 -16.92 -5.14 6.82
C ALA A 266 -17.48 -6.09 7.91
N VAL A 267 -16.77 -6.25 9.04
CA VAL A 267 -17.21 -7.18 10.09
C VAL A 267 -18.44 -6.67 10.84
N CYS A 268 -18.53 -5.36 11.11
CA CYS A 268 -19.70 -4.78 11.77
C CYS A 268 -20.98 -4.98 10.97
N SER A 269 -20.89 -4.99 9.63
CA SER A 269 -22.05 -5.13 8.74
C SER A 269 -22.56 -6.57 8.66
N GLU A 270 -21.65 -7.59 8.75
CA GLU A 270 -22.00 -8.97 8.39
C GLU A 270 -21.77 -9.99 9.50
N TYR A 271 -20.65 -9.89 10.22
CA TYR A 271 -20.29 -10.81 11.31
C TYR A 271 -19.42 -10.09 12.35
N PRO A 272 -20.01 -9.40 13.33
CA PRO A 272 -19.30 -8.61 14.31
C PRO A 272 -18.36 -9.44 15.19
N VAL A 273 -17.09 -9.07 15.20
CA VAL A 273 -16.06 -9.64 16.08
C VAL A 273 -15.16 -8.51 16.61
N PRO A 274 -14.44 -8.70 17.73
CA PRO A 274 -13.45 -7.74 18.17
C PRO A 274 -12.38 -7.48 17.11
N VAL A 275 -12.12 -6.20 16.79
CA VAL A 275 -11.03 -5.77 15.93
C VAL A 275 -10.11 -4.86 16.73
N VAL A 276 -8.81 -5.17 16.76
CA VAL A 276 -7.78 -4.36 17.42
C VAL A 276 -6.80 -3.87 16.36
N LYS A 277 -6.54 -2.57 16.34
CA LYS A 277 -5.71 -1.95 15.30
C LYS A 277 -4.26 -1.78 15.75
N VAL A 278 -3.33 -1.97 14.83
CA VAL A 278 -1.93 -1.54 14.87
C VAL A 278 -1.73 -0.55 13.73
N GLY A 279 -1.33 0.66 14.08
CA GLY A 279 -1.11 1.78 13.18
C GLY A 279 -0.56 2.98 13.95
N VAL A 280 -0.42 4.11 13.30
CA VAL A 280 -0.05 5.38 13.93
C VAL A 280 -1.25 5.88 14.76
N GLU A 281 -1.05 6.04 16.06
CA GLU A 281 -2.10 6.35 17.05
C GLU A 281 -2.43 7.86 17.05
N ASP A 282 -3.03 8.35 15.96
CA ASP A 282 -3.51 9.74 15.77
C ASP A 282 -2.49 10.80 16.16
N THR A 283 -1.26 10.64 15.67
CA THR A 283 -0.15 11.58 15.92
C THR A 283 0.61 11.86 14.64
N PHE A 284 1.22 13.04 14.57
CA PHE A 284 2.17 13.34 13.50
C PHE A 284 3.46 12.54 13.64
N GLY A 285 4.12 12.28 12.52
CA GLY A 285 5.42 11.63 12.48
C GLY A 285 6.56 12.48 13.07
N LYS A 286 7.77 11.94 13.00
CA LYS A 286 9.01 12.56 13.50
C LYS A 286 10.15 12.26 12.54
N SER A 287 11.19 13.10 12.57
CA SER A 287 12.45 12.80 11.87
C SER A 287 13.28 11.79 12.64
N GLY A 288 13.86 10.82 11.94
CA GLY A 288 14.72 9.80 12.53
C GLY A 288 14.99 8.63 11.56
N PRO A 289 15.85 7.68 11.93
CA PRO A 289 16.06 6.48 11.14
C PRO A 289 14.75 5.66 10.99
N ALA A 290 14.44 5.23 9.78
CA ALA A 290 13.15 4.62 9.45
C ALA A 290 12.77 3.44 10.38
N VAL A 291 13.71 2.52 10.64
CA VAL A 291 13.47 1.34 11.49
C VAL A 291 13.21 1.74 12.96
N GLU A 292 13.94 2.73 13.49
CA GLU A 292 13.72 3.24 14.83
C GLU A 292 12.34 3.89 14.95
N LEU A 293 11.92 4.63 13.91
CA LEU A 293 10.59 5.25 13.88
C LEU A 293 9.48 4.19 13.86
N LEU A 294 9.60 3.14 13.07
CA LEU A 294 8.63 2.04 13.08
C LEU A 294 8.47 1.50 14.50
N HIS A 295 9.58 1.27 15.21
CA HIS A 295 9.54 0.79 16.59
C HIS A 295 8.93 1.81 17.58
N ILE A 296 9.30 3.11 17.45
CA ILE A 296 8.75 4.19 18.32
C ILE A 296 7.22 4.31 18.16
N PHE A 297 6.72 4.13 16.94
CA PHE A 297 5.28 4.19 16.64
C PHE A 297 4.57 2.84 16.84
N GLY A 298 5.26 1.81 17.31
CA GLY A 298 4.70 0.48 17.56
C GLY A 298 4.25 -0.23 16.28
N LEU A 299 4.90 0.05 15.16
CA LEU A 299 4.68 -0.58 13.86
C LEU A 299 5.66 -1.76 13.70
N ASP A 300 5.58 -2.71 14.64
CA ASP A 300 6.47 -3.86 14.74
C ASP A 300 5.74 -5.12 15.20
N ALA A 301 6.42 -6.25 15.07
CA ALA A 301 5.91 -7.56 15.45
C ALA A 301 5.53 -7.66 16.94
N ASP A 302 6.31 -7.03 17.82
CA ASP A 302 6.08 -7.06 19.27
C ASP A 302 4.74 -6.43 19.64
N ASN A 303 4.39 -5.31 19.01
CA ASN A 303 3.09 -4.67 19.24
C ASN A 303 1.95 -5.48 18.63
N ILE A 304 2.14 -6.09 17.46
CA ILE A 304 1.14 -6.99 16.87
C ILE A 304 0.86 -8.16 17.81
N VAL A 305 1.88 -8.78 18.40
CA VAL A 305 1.73 -9.85 19.42
C VAL A 305 0.89 -9.38 20.61
N LYS A 306 1.21 -8.20 21.17
CA LYS A 306 0.44 -7.63 22.29
C LYS A 306 -1.02 -7.39 21.92
N LYS A 307 -1.27 -6.79 20.76
CA LYS A 307 -2.62 -6.49 20.27
C LYS A 307 -3.39 -7.77 19.93
N ALA A 308 -2.72 -8.84 19.47
CA ALA A 308 -3.34 -10.15 19.23
C ALA A 308 -3.85 -10.78 20.54
N LYS A 309 -3.06 -10.75 21.60
CA LYS A 309 -3.49 -11.22 22.95
C LYS A 309 -4.70 -10.43 23.45
N ILE A 310 -4.68 -9.10 23.31
CA ILE A 310 -5.84 -8.25 23.64
C ILE A 310 -7.08 -8.60 22.82
N ALA A 311 -6.91 -8.91 21.52
CA ALA A 311 -8.03 -9.30 20.67
C ALA A 311 -8.65 -10.64 21.11
N ILE A 312 -7.80 -11.61 21.48
CA ILE A 312 -8.23 -12.91 22.01
C ILE A 312 -8.98 -12.76 23.35
N GLU A 313 -8.51 -11.91 24.26
CA GLU A 313 -9.19 -11.63 25.54
C GLU A 313 -10.59 -10.98 25.36
N LYS A 314 -10.85 -10.38 24.22
CA LYS A 314 -12.13 -9.72 23.92
C LYS A 314 -13.15 -10.61 23.21
N LYS A 315 -12.78 -11.85 22.87
CA LYS A 315 -13.74 -12.84 22.34
C LYS A 315 -14.83 -13.09 23.35
#